data_ed52f22ca2e104d6d1035867d1056e6a
#
_entry.id   ed52f22ca2e104d6d1035867d1056e6a
#
_cell.length_a   1.000
_cell.length_b   1.000
_cell.length_c   1.000
_cell.angle_alpha   90.00
_cell.angle_beta   90.00
_cell.angle_gamma   90.00
#
_symmetry.space_group_name_H-M   'P 1'
#
loop_
_entity.id
_entity.type
_entity.pdbx_description
1 polymer ?
#
loop_
_entity_poly.entity_id
_entity_poly.type
_entity_poly.pdbx_seq_one_letter_code
_entity_poly.pdbx_strand_id
1 'polypeptide(L)'
;MSKIRDTDYLTISARVRAMENRLVTRERMERMVEARSDDEAVKVLTECGCEELPALTNRGLDELLSAARAALYRELGGAVPDKRLVELFQMKYDYHNAKALVKGAAVGADADRLLMEGGRWSAAQVKEAFQRDSLREFTGPFRRAVVQARETLNGGNDPQLADFVLDRAYFAEMAETARAVGSPFLEGYVRLLIDAANLRSAVRCARMGKGSDFLSQVLLPGGNVEAHVLTSGKGNDLAAVFRAGPLSDAAAAGAALTAPGSGELTAFERLCDDAVMGYLAQARRIPFGEQAVVGYLYAREAEFTAIRTILSGRMAGLDADTIRERLREAYV
;
A
#
# COMPACT_ATOMS: atom_id res chain seq x y z
N MET A 1 -9.66 -13.72 -26.59
CA MET A 1 -8.48 -12.84 -26.52
C MET A 1 -7.24 -13.71 -26.55
N SER A 2 -6.20 -13.40 -27.34
CA SER A 2 -4.96 -14.15 -27.31
C SER A 2 -4.33 -13.97 -25.92
N LYS A 3 -3.68 -15.04 -25.41
CA LYS A 3 -2.98 -14.99 -24.12
C LYS A 3 -1.80 -14.02 -24.25
N ILE A 4 -1.73 -13.00 -23.38
CA ILE A 4 -0.61 -12.06 -23.31
C ILE A 4 0.65 -12.86 -22.91
N ARG A 5 1.77 -12.63 -23.61
CA ARG A 5 3.05 -13.32 -23.40
C ARG A 5 4.06 -12.34 -22.81
N ASP A 6 5.08 -12.85 -22.14
CA ASP A 6 6.18 -12.04 -21.59
C ASP A 6 6.83 -11.15 -22.66
N THR A 7 6.90 -11.63 -23.90
CA THR A 7 7.44 -10.88 -25.04
C THR A 7 6.61 -9.63 -25.40
N ASP A 8 5.33 -9.58 -25.04
CA ASP A 8 4.48 -8.44 -25.29
C ASP A 8 4.85 -7.26 -24.34
N TYR A 9 5.59 -7.56 -23.26
CA TYR A 9 6.12 -6.58 -22.30
C TYR A 9 7.53 -6.07 -22.63
N LEU A 10 8.19 -6.51 -23.70
CA LEU A 10 9.59 -6.15 -24.00
C LEU A 10 9.84 -4.64 -23.99
N THR A 11 9.03 -3.88 -24.72
CA THR A 11 9.20 -2.42 -24.83
C THR A 11 9.01 -1.73 -23.49
N ILE A 12 7.95 -2.08 -22.76
CA ILE A 12 7.70 -1.44 -21.46
C ILE A 12 8.72 -1.87 -20.40
N SER A 13 9.19 -3.11 -20.44
CA SER A 13 10.25 -3.59 -19.53
C SER A 13 11.55 -2.82 -19.74
N ALA A 14 11.99 -2.62 -20.99
CA ALA A 14 13.18 -1.83 -21.30
C ALA A 14 13.04 -0.38 -20.79
N ARG A 15 11.85 0.22 -20.99
CA ARG A 15 11.55 1.57 -20.50
C ARG A 15 11.61 1.64 -18.98
N VAL A 16 10.96 0.70 -18.29
CA VAL A 16 10.95 0.61 -16.82
C VAL A 16 12.37 0.45 -16.28
N ARG A 17 13.20 -0.39 -16.88
CA ARG A 17 14.62 -0.54 -16.49
C ARG A 17 15.40 0.77 -16.60
N ALA A 18 15.15 1.56 -17.64
CA ALA A 18 15.76 2.88 -17.75
C ALA A 18 15.24 3.86 -16.67
N MET A 19 13.95 3.76 -16.33
CA MET A 19 13.34 4.59 -15.28
C MET A 19 13.82 4.22 -13.88
N GLU A 20 14.18 2.96 -13.61
CA GLU A 20 14.74 2.51 -12.33
C GLU A 20 16.01 3.28 -11.92
N ASN A 21 16.81 3.77 -12.88
CA ASN A 21 18.01 4.58 -12.62
C ASN A 21 17.69 5.94 -11.96
N ARG A 22 16.45 6.39 -12.01
CA ARG A 22 16.00 7.65 -11.39
C ARG A 22 15.36 7.46 -10.03
N LEU A 23 15.20 6.22 -9.56
CA LEU A 23 14.66 5.96 -8.24
C LEU A 23 15.55 6.55 -7.14
N VAL A 24 14.92 6.94 -6.04
CA VAL A 24 15.63 7.43 -4.86
C VAL A 24 16.27 6.24 -4.16
N THR A 25 17.59 6.11 -4.31
CA THR A 25 18.39 5.06 -3.68
C THR A 25 18.50 5.28 -2.18
N ARG A 26 18.92 4.25 -1.44
CA ARG A 26 19.19 4.37 -0.01
C ARG A 26 20.17 5.52 0.30
N GLU A 27 21.23 5.68 -0.50
CA GLU A 27 22.18 6.77 -0.36
C GLU A 27 21.54 8.15 -0.53
N ARG A 28 20.65 8.30 -1.53
CA ARG A 28 19.90 9.55 -1.74
C ARG A 28 18.95 9.84 -0.58
N MET A 29 18.28 8.82 -0.04
CA MET A 29 17.45 8.97 1.16
C MET A 29 18.26 9.47 2.36
N GLU A 30 19.46 8.89 2.59
CA GLU A 30 20.37 9.36 3.66
C GLU A 30 20.81 10.81 3.45
N ARG A 31 21.16 11.19 2.21
CA ARG A 31 21.48 12.59 1.89
C ARG A 31 20.32 13.53 2.21
N MET A 32 19.07 13.11 1.95
CA MET A 32 17.88 13.90 2.31
C MET A 32 17.70 13.99 3.82
N VAL A 33 17.90 12.89 4.55
CA VAL A 33 17.78 12.85 6.02
C VAL A 33 18.82 13.77 6.68
N GLU A 34 20.09 13.73 6.22
CA GLU A 34 21.23 14.45 6.78
C GLU A 34 21.40 15.88 6.23
N ALA A 35 20.57 16.29 5.28
CA ALA A 35 20.65 17.61 4.67
C ALA A 35 20.61 18.74 5.72
N ARG A 36 21.44 19.76 5.56
CA ARG A 36 21.57 20.88 6.51
C ARG A 36 20.35 21.81 6.49
N SER A 37 19.62 21.82 5.39
CA SER A 37 18.39 22.60 5.22
C SER A 37 17.35 21.79 4.44
N ASP A 38 16.10 22.21 4.52
CA ASP A 38 15.01 21.59 3.76
C ASP A 38 15.18 21.83 2.24
N ASP A 39 15.75 22.97 1.86
CA ASP A 39 16.07 23.25 0.44
C ASP A 39 17.13 22.28 -0.11
N GLU A 40 18.13 21.92 0.71
CA GLU A 40 19.14 20.91 0.34
C GLU A 40 18.49 19.53 0.19
N ALA A 41 17.58 19.15 1.11
CA ALA A 41 16.84 17.89 1.00
C ALA A 41 15.98 17.82 -0.25
N VAL A 42 15.28 18.92 -0.59
CA VAL A 42 14.44 19.02 -1.81
C VAL A 42 15.29 18.95 -3.08
N LYS A 43 16.50 19.52 -3.11
CA LYS A 43 17.39 19.43 -4.28
C LYS A 43 17.72 17.99 -4.67
N VAL A 44 17.80 17.07 -3.71
CA VAL A 44 18.01 15.65 -4.01
C VAL A 44 16.86 15.08 -4.85
N LEU A 45 15.62 15.53 -4.66
CA LEU A 45 14.48 15.10 -5.47
C LEU A 45 14.59 15.61 -6.92
N THR A 46 15.06 16.83 -7.10
CA THR A 46 15.28 17.40 -8.45
C THR A 46 16.35 16.62 -9.21
N GLU A 47 17.42 16.17 -8.52
CA GLU A 47 18.43 15.27 -9.09
C GLU A 47 17.82 13.92 -9.55
N CYS A 48 16.74 13.47 -8.94
CA CYS A 48 16.00 12.26 -9.32
C CYS A 48 14.96 12.51 -10.43
N GLY A 49 14.86 13.77 -10.92
CA GLY A 49 13.93 14.16 -11.98
C GLY A 49 12.50 14.44 -11.48
N CYS A 50 12.33 14.73 -10.20
CA CYS A 50 11.09 15.30 -9.68
C CYS A 50 10.97 16.77 -10.07
N GLU A 51 9.73 17.26 -10.21
CA GLU A 51 9.48 18.69 -10.43
C GLU A 51 9.98 19.51 -9.23
N GLU A 52 10.34 20.75 -9.50
CA GLU A 52 10.77 21.65 -8.42
C GLU A 52 9.62 21.93 -7.45
N LEU A 53 9.94 21.90 -6.17
CA LEU A 53 9.03 22.28 -5.10
C LEU A 53 9.39 23.71 -4.66
N PRO A 54 8.57 24.73 -5.01
CA PRO A 54 8.93 26.14 -4.75
C PRO A 54 9.11 26.47 -3.27
N ALA A 55 8.39 25.76 -2.40
CA ALA A 55 8.54 25.84 -0.95
C ALA A 55 8.10 24.51 -0.33
N LEU A 56 8.88 24.02 0.64
CA LEU A 56 8.52 22.80 1.36
C LEU A 56 7.40 23.08 2.37
N THR A 57 6.19 22.66 2.01
CA THR A 57 5.01 22.67 2.85
C THR A 57 4.31 21.32 2.75
N ASN A 58 3.57 20.92 3.79
CA ASN A 58 2.81 19.66 3.74
C ASN A 58 1.87 19.61 2.52
N ARG A 59 1.19 20.72 2.23
CA ARG A 59 0.29 20.81 1.06
C ARG A 59 1.04 20.68 -0.26
N GLY A 60 2.13 21.44 -0.44
CA GLY A 60 2.94 21.38 -1.67
C GLY A 60 3.56 19.99 -1.90
N LEU A 61 4.02 19.34 -0.82
CA LEU A 61 4.52 17.96 -0.88
C LEU A 61 3.42 16.98 -1.30
N ASP A 62 2.21 17.10 -0.75
CA ASP A 62 1.08 16.26 -1.10
C ASP A 62 0.65 16.45 -2.55
N GLU A 63 0.60 17.69 -3.03
CA GLU A 63 0.28 18.03 -4.42
C GLU A 63 1.34 17.46 -5.38
N LEU A 64 2.64 17.62 -5.07
CA LEU A 64 3.74 17.06 -5.85
C LEU A 64 3.66 15.54 -5.97
N LEU A 65 3.54 14.85 -4.84
CA LEU A 65 3.48 13.38 -4.81
C LEU A 65 2.21 12.86 -5.49
N SER A 66 1.09 13.54 -5.36
CA SER A 66 -0.17 13.19 -6.04
C SER A 66 -0.06 13.37 -7.56
N ALA A 67 0.52 14.47 -8.02
CA ALA A 67 0.76 14.71 -9.44
C ALA A 67 1.71 13.67 -10.05
N ALA A 68 2.83 13.39 -9.36
CA ALA A 68 3.80 12.39 -9.79
C ALA A 68 3.18 10.98 -9.88
N ARG A 69 2.34 10.62 -8.93
CA ARG A 69 1.60 9.34 -8.93
C ARG A 69 0.60 9.26 -10.08
N ALA A 70 -0.20 10.30 -10.29
CA ALA A 70 -1.16 10.35 -11.39
C ALA A 70 -0.46 10.26 -12.76
N ALA A 71 0.69 10.92 -12.92
CA ALA A 71 1.51 10.84 -14.13
C ALA A 71 2.04 9.41 -14.35
N LEU A 72 2.58 8.77 -13.30
CA LEU A 72 3.08 7.39 -13.34
C LEU A 72 2.01 6.41 -13.82
N TYR A 73 0.83 6.44 -13.22
CA TYR A 73 -0.24 5.50 -13.57
C TYR A 73 -0.81 5.75 -14.96
N ARG A 74 -0.89 7.01 -15.40
CA ARG A 74 -1.30 7.34 -16.76
C ARG A 74 -0.28 6.84 -17.78
N GLU A 75 0.99 7.08 -17.53
CA GLU A 75 2.08 6.66 -18.40
C GLU A 75 2.15 5.15 -18.55
N LEU A 76 2.19 4.42 -17.44
CA LEU A 76 2.29 2.96 -17.47
C LEU A 76 0.99 2.31 -17.95
N GLY A 77 -0.17 2.82 -17.52
CA GLY A 77 -1.48 2.31 -17.96
C GLY A 77 -1.71 2.44 -19.46
N GLY A 78 -1.09 3.44 -20.12
CA GLY A 78 -1.10 3.58 -21.57
C GLY A 78 -0.11 2.67 -22.31
N ALA A 79 0.90 2.14 -21.61
CA ALA A 79 2.01 1.41 -22.21
C ALA A 79 2.00 -0.11 -21.94
N VAL A 80 1.30 -0.57 -20.89
CA VAL A 80 1.23 -2.01 -20.56
C VAL A 80 0.22 -2.74 -21.44
N PRO A 81 0.50 -3.98 -21.82
CA PRO A 81 -0.46 -4.82 -22.56
C PRO A 81 -1.72 -5.14 -21.76
N ASP A 82 -1.60 -5.27 -20.45
CA ASP A 82 -2.70 -5.53 -19.52
C ASP A 82 -2.82 -4.40 -18.49
N LYS A 83 -3.81 -3.55 -18.67
CA LYS A 83 -4.05 -2.39 -17.77
C LYS A 83 -4.37 -2.81 -16.34
N ARG A 84 -4.87 -4.02 -16.12
CA ARG A 84 -5.21 -4.55 -14.79
C ARG A 84 -3.98 -4.60 -13.86
N LEU A 85 -2.76 -4.72 -14.43
CA LEU A 85 -1.51 -4.60 -13.65
C LEU A 85 -1.39 -3.25 -12.93
N VAL A 86 -1.73 -2.17 -13.64
CA VAL A 86 -1.69 -0.81 -13.07
C VAL A 86 -2.90 -0.56 -12.18
N GLU A 87 -4.09 -0.97 -12.63
CA GLU A 87 -5.35 -0.83 -11.88
C GLU A 87 -5.27 -1.48 -10.48
N LEU A 88 -4.57 -2.61 -10.35
CA LEU A 88 -4.36 -3.29 -9.07
C LEU A 88 -3.69 -2.37 -8.04
N PHE A 89 -2.70 -1.58 -8.44
CA PHE A 89 -2.04 -0.60 -7.56
C PHE A 89 -2.90 0.62 -7.29
N GLN A 90 -3.77 0.98 -8.21
CA GLN A 90 -4.69 2.12 -8.07
C GLN A 90 -5.84 1.83 -7.09
N MET A 91 -6.25 0.57 -6.94
CA MET A 91 -7.36 0.16 -6.05
C MET A 91 -7.21 0.69 -4.63
N LYS A 92 -5.98 0.74 -4.08
CA LYS A 92 -5.77 1.22 -2.71
C LYS A 92 -6.26 2.65 -2.49
N TYR A 93 -6.17 3.50 -3.53
CA TYR A 93 -6.63 4.89 -3.48
C TYR A 93 -8.15 4.98 -3.59
N ASP A 94 -8.77 4.15 -4.42
CA ASP A 94 -10.21 4.07 -4.52
C ASP A 94 -10.83 3.68 -3.17
N TYR A 95 -10.31 2.61 -2.55
CA TYR A 95 -10.81 2.13 -1.26
C TYR A 95 -10.45 3.08 -0.10
N HIS A 96 -9.31 3.76 -0.17
CA HIS A 96 -8.97 4.84 0.78
C HIS A 96 -9.99 5.99 0.70
N ASN A 97 -10.29 6.46 -0.51
CA ASN A 97 -11.26 7.52 -0.73
C ASN A 97 -12.65 7.10 -0.28
N ALA A 98 -13.05 5.84 -0.54
CA ALA A 98 -14.31 5.31 -0.03
C ALA A 98 -14.39 5.34 1.50
N LYS A 99 -13.32 4.91 2.21
CA LYS A 99 -13.25 4.97 3.68
C LYS A 99 -13.41 6.40 4.19
N ALA A 100 -12.69 7.35 3.58
CA ALA A 100 -12.75 8.75 3.98
C ALA A 100 -14.18 9.32 3.80
N LEU A 101 -14.80 9.07 2.65
CA LEU A 101 -16.14 9.56 2.32
C LEU A 101 -17.24 8.89 3.16
N VAL A 102 -17.18 7.58 3.37
CA VAL A 102 -18.15 6.84 4.21
C VAL A 102 -18.11 7.36 5.65
N LYS A 103 -16.91 7.50 6.21
CA LYS A 103 -16.76 8.02 7.59
C LYS A 103 -17.10 9.49 7.71
N GLY A 104 -16.66 10.31 6.75
CA GLY A 104 -17.00 11.73 6.72
C GLY A 104 -18.51 11.98 6.71
N ALA A 105 -19.22 11.24 5.85
CA ALA A 105 -20.69 11.34 5.76
C ALA A 105 -21.39 10.96 7.08
N ALA A 106 -20.88 9.96 7.80
CA ALA A 106 -21.49 9.52 9.06
C ALA A 106 -21.37 10.54 10.20
N VAL A 107 -20.27 11.31 10.21
CA VAL A 107 -20.04 12.33 11.25
C VAL A 107 -20.36 13.76 10.76
N GLY A 108 -20.88 13.91 9.55
CA GLY A 108 -21.18 15.20 8.94
C GLY A 108 -19.93 16.07 8.68
N ALA A 109 -18.75 15.44 8.54
CA ALA A 109 -17.48 16.12 8.31
C ALA A 109 -17.09 16.09 6.82
N ASP A 110 -16.43 17.17 6.38
CA ASP A 110 -15.85 17.21 5.04
C ASP A 110 -14.59 16.34 4.98
N ALA A 111 -14.60 15.40 4.03
CA ALA A 111 -13.50 14.48 3.81
C ALA A 111 -12.48 14.96 2.74
N ASP A 112 -12.65 16.13 2.15
CA ASP A 112 -11.88 16.60 1.00
C ASP A 112 -10.36 16.54 1.20
N ARG A 113 -9.90 16.91 2.40
CA ARG A 113 -8.48 16.90 2.75
C ARG A 113 -7.88 15.49 2.89
N LEU A 114 -8.73 14.48 2.97
CA LEU A 114 -8.32 13.08 3.12
C LEU A 114 -8.33 12.34 1.77
N LEU A 115 -8.92 12.94 0.73
CA LEU A 115 -9.00 12.30 -0.57
C LEU A 115 -7.63 12.30 -1.26
N MET A 116 -7.33 11.20 -1.93
CA MET A 116 -6.06 10.98 -2.63
C MET A 116 -6.29 10.75 -4.12
N GLU A 117 -5.43 11.36 -4.94
CA GLU A 117 -5.35 11.05 -6.36
C GLU A 117 -4.51 9.79 -6.60
N GLY A 118 -4.67 9.17 -7.77
CA GLY A 118 -3.95 7.95 -8.16
C GLY A 118 -4.82 6.71 -8.18
N GLY A 119 -6.12 6.82 -7.90
CA GLY A 119 -7.09 5.75 -8.09
C GLY A 119 -7.40 5.48 -9.57
N ARG A 120 -8.22 4.46 -9.83
CA ARG A 120 -8.83 4.19 -11.15
C ARG A 120 -9.77 5.32 -11.57
N TRP A 121 -10.33 5.99 -10.57
CA TRP A 121 -11.15 7.19 -10.71
C TRP A 121 -10.51 8.35 -9.95
N SER A 122 -10.69 9.57 -10.45
CA SER A 122 -10.20 10.75 -9.74
C SER A 122 -10.96 10.93 -8.41
N ALA A 123 -10.30 11.56 -7.44
CA ALA A 123 -10.93 11.87 -6.16
C ALA A 123 -12.24 12.65 -6.34
N ALA A 124 -12.27 13.58 -7.31
CA ALA A 124 -13.47 14.36 -7.64
C ALA A 124 -14.61 13.48 -8.17
N GLN A 125 -14.35 12.51 -9.08
CA GLN A 125 -15.36 11.59 -9.58
C GLN A 125 -15.95 10.73 -8.45
N VAL A 126 -15.08 10.19 -7.58
CA VAL A 126 -15.53 9.39 -6.43
C VAL A 126 -16.41 10.23 -5.51
N LYS A 127 -15.97 11.45 -5.15
CA LYS A 127 -16.74 12.38 -4.30
C LYS A 127 -18.09 12.71 -4.91
N GLU A 128 -18.12 13.11 -6.17
CA GLU A 128 -19.35 13.45 -6.89
C GLU A 128 -20.36 12.29 -6.92
N ALA A 129 -19.87 11.08 -7.21
CA ALA A 129 -20.71 9.88 -7.22
C ALA A 129 -21.29 9.58 -5.81
N PHE A 130 -20.52 9.81 -4.75
CA PHE A 130 -21.00 9.66 -3.38
C PHE A 130 -22.06 10.72 -3.03
N GLN A 131 -21.89 11.97 -3.45
CA GLN A 131 -22.83 13.05 -3.21
C GLN A 131 -24.17 12.84 -3.96
N ARG A 132 -24.09 12.31 -5.19
CA ARG A 132 -25.27 12.04 -6.03
C ARG A 132 -25.91 10.69 -5.76
N ASP A 133 -25.33 9.90 -4.85
CA ASP A 133 -25.72 8.50 -4.61
C ASP A 133 -25.76 7.64 -5.89
N SER A 134 -24.86 7.92 -6.84
CA SER A 134 -24.75 7.26 -8.14
C SER A 134 -23.43 6.54 -8.30
N LEU A 135 -23.35 5.30 -7.82
CA LEU A 135 -22.16 4.46 -7.87
C LEU A 135 -22.08 3.55 -9.11
N ARG A 136 -22.91 3.80 -10.14
CA ARG A 136 -23.06 2.89 -11.31
C ARG A 136 -21.82 2.82 -12.19
N GLU A 137 -21.01 3.86 -12.19
CA GLU A 137 -19.78 3.96 -13.00
C GLU A 137 -18.62 3.13 -12.45
N PHE A 138 -18.75 2.68 -11.21
CA PHE A 138 -17.69 1.92 -10.54
C PHE A 138 -17.83 0.41 -10.75
N THR A 139 -16.72 -0.32 -10.53
CA THR A 139 -16.73 -1.79 -10.61
C THR A 139 -17.76 -2.39 -9.64
N GLY A 140 -18.32 -3.55 -10.02
CA GLY A 140 -19.30 -4.24 -9.18
C GLY A 140 -18.79 -4.52 -7.76
N PRO A 141 -17.55 -5.03 -7.57
CA PRO A 141 -16.97 -5.25 -6.25
C PRO A 141 -16.89 -3.96 -5.41
N PHE A 142 -16.32 -2.90 -5.94
CA PHE A 142 -16.19 -1.61 -5.24
C PHE A 142 -17.53 -1.03 -4.83
N ARG A 143 -18.49 -1.00 -5.76
CA ARG A 143 -19.85 -0.50 -5.50
C ARG A 143 -20.53 -1.26 -4.36
N ARG A 144 -20.51 -2.61 -4.41
CA ARG A 144 -21.10 -3.43 -3.34
C ARG A 144 -20.45 -3.16 -1.99
N ALA A 145 -19.13 -3.03 -1.96
CA ALA A 145 -18.37 -2.74 -0.73
C ALA A 145 -18.77 -1.39 -0.12
N VAL A 146 -18.91 -0.35 -0.93
CA VAL A 146 -19.33 0.98 -0.46
C VAL A 146 -20.74 0.94 0.12
N VAL A 147 -21.70 0.29 -0.57
CA VAL A 147 -23.06 0.15 -0.08
C VAL A 147 -23.07 -0.60 1.25
N GLN A 148 -22.40 -1.74 1.34
CA GLN A 148 -22.32 -2.53 2.56
C GLN A 148 -21.64 -1.76 3.71
N ALA A 149 -20.58 -1.01 3.45
CA ALA A 149 -19.91 -0.20 4.47
C ALA A 149 -20.82 0.91 5.03
N ARG A 150 -21.61 1.56 4.16
CA ARG A 150 -22.62 2.55 4.56
C ARG A 150 -23.73 1.91 5.42
N GLU A 151 -24.24 0.77 5.02
CA GLU A 151 -25.25 0.02 5.77
C GLU A 151 -24.72 -0.40 7.15
N THR A 152 -23.50 -0.93 7.20
CA THR A 152 -22.83 -1.32 8.45
C THR A 152 -22.69 -0.13 9.40
N LEU A 153 -22.27 1.01 8.89
CA LEU A 153 -22.08 2.22 9.69
C LEU A 153 -23.42 2.77 10.20
N ASN A 154 -24.44 2.82 9.33
CA ASN A 154 -25.78 3.29 9.71
C ASN A 154 -26.48 2.39 10.74
N GLY A 155 -26.23 1.06 10.67
CA GLY A 155 -26.85 0.08 11.58
C GLY A 155 -26.19 -0.02 12.95
N GLY A 156 -24.87 0.16 13.04
CA GLY A 156 -24.10 -0.05 14.28
C GLY A 156 -23.33 1.17 14.79
N ASN A 157 -23.24 2.22 13.99
CA ASN A 157 -22.45 3.43 14.21
C ASN A 157 -20.97 3.14 14.60
N ASP A 158 -20.43 2.01 14.11
CA ASP A 158 -19.05 1.59 14.36
C ASP A 158 -18.20 1.78 13.07
N PRO A 159 -17.37 2.84 13.00
CA PRO A 159 -16.52 3.11 11.86
C PRO A 159 -15.49 2.00 11.58
N GLN A 160 -15.09 1.23 12.60
CA GLN A 160 -14.13 0.16 12.47
C GLN A 160 -14.70 -1.01 11.67
N LEU A 161 -15.99 -1.34 11.88
CA LEU A 161 -16.65 -2.39 11.10
C LEU A 161 -16.78 -2.02 9.62
N ALA A 162 -17.07 -0.75 9.31
CA ALA A 162 -17.10 -0.25 7.94
C ALA A 162 -15.70 -0.33 7.28
N ASP A 163 -14.63 -0.02 8.02
CA ASP A 163 -13.26 -0.20 7.52
C ASP A 163 -12.97 -1.68 7.20
N PHE A 164 -13.37 -2.62 8.04
CA PHE A 164 -13.18 -4.06 7.78
C PHE A 164 -13.91 -4.54 6.53
N VAL A 165 -15.12 -4.04 6.28
CA VAL A 165 -15.88 -4.34 5.04
C VAL A 165 -15.10 -3.88 3.82
N LEU A 166 -14.60 -2.64 3.84
CA LEU A 166 -13.86 -2.07 2.71
C LEU A 166 -12.49 -2.73 2.54
N ASP A 167 -11.77 -3.05 3.61
CA ASP A 167 -10.49 -3.76 3.53
C ASP A 167 -10.66 -5.16 2.95
N ARG A 168 -11.65 -5.91 3.42
CA ARG A 168 -11.94 -7.25 2.89
C ARG A 168 -12.28 -7.21 1.41
N ALA A 169 -13.08 -6.24 0.98
CA ALA A 169 -13.44 -6.07 -0.41
C ALA A 169 -12.25 -5.66 -1.27
N TYR A 170 -11.38 -4.78 -0.77
CA TYR A 170 -10.14 -4.37 -1.43
C TYR A 170 -9.25 -5.58 -1.74
N PHE A 171 -8.91 -6.36 -0.73
CA PHE A 171 -8.06 -7.53 -0.92
C PHE A 171 -8.71 -8.62 -1.77
N ALA A 172 -10.02 -8.79 -1.67
CA ALA A 172 -10.76 -9.72 -2.53
C ALA A 172 -10.70 -9.28 -4.00
N GLU A 173 -10.91 -7.99 -4.31
CA GLU A 173 -10.83 -7.44 -5.67
C GLU A 173 -9.39 -7.53 -6.21
N MET A 174 -8.37 -7.26 -5.38
CA MET A 174 -6.96 -7.46 -5.75
C MET A 174 -6.68 -8.92 -6.13
N ALA A 175 -7.10 -9.87 -5.29
CA ALA A 175 -6.88 -11.30 -5.53
C ALA A 175 -7.61 -11.79 -6.79
N GLU A 176 -8.82 -11.32 -7.04
CA GLU A 176 -9.58 -11.62 -8.27
C GLU A 176 -8.87 -11.05 -9.50
N THR A 177 -8.41 -9.81 -9.43
CA THR A 177 -7.69 -9.14 -10.52
C THR A 177 -6.36 -9.84 -10.81
N ALA A 178 -5.58 -10.20 -9.80
CA ALA A 178 -4.31 -10.91 -9.97
C ALA A 178 -4.52 -12.27 -10.68
N ARG A 179 -5.54 -13.03 -10.27
CA ARG A 179 -5.93 -14.28 -10.93
C ARG A 179 -6.39 -14.07 -12.37
N ALA A 180 -7.15 -13.01 -12.62
CA ALA A 180 -7.62 -12.66 -13.97
C ALA A 180 -6.49 -12.23 -14.91
N VAL A 181 -5.43 -11.63 -14.39
CA VAL A 181 -4.17 -11.38 -15.13
C VAL A 181 -3.45 -12.69 -15.44
N GLY A 182 -3.48 -13.64 -14.50
CA GLY A 182 -2.85 -14.94 -14.64
C GLY A 182 -1.34 -14.92 -14.44
N SER A 183 -0.83 -13.96 -13.68
CA SER A 183 0.58 -13.86 -13.29
C SER A 183 0.81 -14.50 -11.92
N PRO A 184 1.55 -15.63 -11.83
CA PRO A 184 1.91 -16.22 -10.55
C PRO A 184 2.68 -15.27 -9.63
N PHE A 185 3.50 -14.39 -10.21
CA PHE A 185 4.24 -13.37 -9.46
C PHE A 185 3.31 -12.35 -8.82
N LEU A 186 2.32 -11.86 -9.57
CA LEU A 186 1.32 -10.91 -9.06
C LEU A 186 0.41 -11.56 -8.01
N GLU A 187 0.00 -12.82 -8.21
CA GLU A 187 -0.76 -13.57 -7.22
C GLU A 187 0.03 -13.80 -5.94
N GLY A 188 1.33 -14.13 -6.04
CA GLY A 188 2.22 -14.28 -4.90
C GLY A 188 2.38 -12.98 -4.12
N TYR A 189 2.49 -11.85 -4.82
CA TYR A 189 2.50 -10.52 -4.21
C TYR A 189 1.23 -10.24 -3.40
N VAL A 190 0.05 -10.47 -3.97
CA VAL A 190 -1.21 -10.22 -3.29
C VAL A 190 -1.38 -11.13 -2.07
N ARG A 191 -1.02 -12.42 -2.17
CA ARG A 191 -1.04 -13.35 -1.04
C ARG A 191 -0.12 -12.90 0.09
N LEU A 192 1.08 -12.42 -0.24
CA LEU A 192 2.02 -11.90 0.76
C LEU A 192 1.51 -10.63 1.43
N LEU A 193 0.85 -9.74 0.69
CA LEU A 193 0.20 -8.55 1.27
C LEU A 193 -0.91 -8.93 2.26
N ILE A 194 -1.72 -9.95 1.93
CA ILE A 194 -2.76 -10.48 2.82
C ILE A 194 -2.11 -11.06 4.08
N ASP A 195 -1.06 -11.87 3.93
CA ASP A 195 -0.34 -12.45 5.07
C ASP A 195 0.25 -11.36 5.98
N ALA A 196 0.86 -10.33 5.41
CA ALA A 196 1.40 -9.20 6.17
C ALA A 196 0.30 -8.42 6.91
N ALA A 197 -0.86 -8.20 6.28
CA ALA A 197 -2.01 -7.56 6.91
C ALA A 197 -2.59 -8.42 8.05
N ASN A 198 -2.70 -9.72 7.85
CA ASN A 198 -3.18 -10.67 8.84
C ASN A 198 -2.22 -10.78 10.03
N LEU A 199 -0.90 -10.82 9.79
CA LEU A 199 0.11 -10.82 10.84
C LEU A 199 0.03 -9.55 11.70
N ARG A 200 -0.09 -8.37 11.07
CA ARG A 200 -0.30 -7.10 11.79
C ARG A 200 -1.57 -7.12 12.62
N SER A 201 -2.66 -7.64 12.07
CA SER A 201 -3.94 -7.75 12.77
C SER A 201 -3.83 -8.67 13.97
N ALA A 202 -3.17 -9.83 13.85
CA ALA A 202 -2.97 -10.78 14.94
C ALA A 202 -2.16 -10.16 16.09
N VAL A 203 -1.03 -9.49 15.79
CA VAL A 203 -0.20 -8.83 16.81
C VAL A 203 -0.98 -7.70 17.51
N ARG A 204 -1.70 -6.87 16.76
CA ARG A 204 -2.49 -5.77 17.33
C ARG A 204 -3.65 -6.28 18.19
N CYS A 205 -4.37 -7.32 17.73
CA CYS A 205 -5.45 -7.95 18.50
C CYS A 205 -4.93 -8.53 19.81
N ALA A 206 -3.81 -9.27 19.77
CA ALA A 206 -3.19 -9.81 20.98
C ALA A 206 -2.79 -8.71 21.97
N ARG A 207 -2.14 -7.62 21.50
CA ARG A 207 -1.81 -6.46 22.36
C ARG A 207 -3.01 -5.80 23.02
N MET A 208 -4.13 -5.76 22.30
CA MET A 208 -5.39 -5.18 22.82
C MET A 208 -6.19 -6.16 23.69
N GLY A 209 -5.70 -7.38 23.92
CA GLY A 209 -6.41 -8.42 24.64
C GLY A 209 -7.69 -8.88 23.93
N LYS A 210 -7.79 -8.73 22.61
CA LYS A 210 -8.94 -9.18 21.82
C LYS A 210 -8.83 -10.69 21.55
N GLY A 211 -9.94 -11.40 21.73
CA GLY A 211 -10.00 -12.86 21.53
C GLY A 211 -10.08 -13.27 20.05
N SER A 212 -10.07 -14.59 19.84
CA SER A 212 -10.16 -15.24 18.52
C SER A 212 -11.39 -14.82 17.72
N ASP A 213 -12.51 -14.57 18.36
CA ASP A 213 -13.77 -14.17 17.70
C ASP A 213 -13.63 -12.79 17.04
N PHE A 214 -13.01 -11.83 17.73
CA PHE A 214 -12.72 -10.54 17.14
C PHE A 214 -11.67 -10.65 16.03
N LEU A 215 -10.60 -11.42 16.26
CA LEU A 215 -9.58 -11.66 15.26
C LEU A 215 -10.18 -12.27 13.98
N SER A 216 -11.11 -13.22 14.09
CA SER A 216 -11.76 -13.83 12.92
C SER A 216 -12.54 -12.83 12.05
N GLN A 217 -13.04 -11.75 12.66
CA GLN A 217 -13.77 -10.70 11.94
C GLN A 217 -12.83 -9.79 11.12
N VAL A 218 -11.59 -9.64 11.55
CA VAL A 218 -10.62 -8.72 10.89
C VAL A 218 -9.68 -9.41 9.92
N LEU A 219 -9.53 -10.74 10.02
CA LEU A 219 -8.66 -11.50 9.12
C LEU A 219 -9.19 -11.51 7.69
N LEU A 220 -8.23 -11.46 6.76
CA LEU A 220 -8.45 -11.46 5.32
C LEU A 220 -8.21 -12.87 4.77
N PRO A 221 -9.11 -13.41 3.94
CA PRO A 221 -8.90 -14.70 3.28
C PRO A 221 -7.96 -14.57 2.09
N GLY A 222 -7.30 -15.65 1.71
CA GLY A 222 -6.55 -15.75 0.45
C GLY A 222 -5.05 -15.48 0.57
N GLY A 223 -4.48 -15.42 1.77
CA GLY A 223 -3.04 -15.45 1.99
C GLY A 223 -2.44 -16.84 1.78
N ASN A 224 -1.13 -16.96 1.97
CA ASN A 224 -0.44 -18.27 2.02
C ASN A 224 -0.72 -18.98 3.35
N VAL A 225 -0.97 -18.20 4.41
CA VAL A 225 -1.39 -18.69 5.71
C VAL A 225 -2.92 -18.59 5.80
N GLU A 226 -3.56 -19.73 5.99
CA GLU A 226 -5.02 -19.77 6.13
C GLU A 226 -5.48 -19.04 7.40
N ALA A 227 -6.49 -18.19 7.29
CA ALA A 227 -6.97 -17.35 8.40
C ALA A 227 -7.36 -18.16 9.65
N HIS A 228 -7.92 -19.36 9.47
CA HIS A 228 -8.30 -20.23 10.59
C HIS A 228 -7.11 -20.72 11.43
N VAL A 229 -5.90 -20.76 10.85
CA VAL A 229 -4.68 -21.12 11.60
C VAL A 229 -4.36 -20.05 12.65
N LEU A 230 -4.57 -18.78 12.31
CA LEU A 230 -4.31 -17.65 13.21
C LEU A 230 -5.34 -17.54 14.35
N THR A 231 -6.55 -18.05 14.15
CA THR A 231 -7.61 -18.07 15.20
C THR A 231 -7.61 -19.33 16.03
N SER A 232 -6.85 -20.37 15.63
CA SER A 232 -6.69 -21.62 16.37
C SER A 232 -5.62 -21.49 17.46
N GLY A 233 -5.54 -22.48 18.38
CA GLY A 233 -4.46 -22.53 19.38
C GLY A 233 -3.05 -22.50 18.81
N LYS A 234 -2.87 -22.88 17.53
CA LYS A 234 -1.59 -22.77 16.81
C LYS A 234 -1.24 -21.31 16.47
N GLY A 235 -2.22 -20.42 16.35
CA GLY A 235 -2.03 -18.99 16.10
C GLY A 235 -1.37 -18.24 17.27
N ASN A 236 -1.29 -18.85 18.46
CA ASN A 236 -0.58 -18.29 19.59
C ASN A 236 0.95 -18.28 19.40
N ASP A 237 1.47 -19.08 18.45
CA ASP A 237 2.88 -19.06 18.05
C ASP A 237 3.02 -18.51 16.61
N LEU A 238 2.95 -17.19 16.48
CA LEU A 238 3.06 -16.50 15.20
C LEU A 238 4.40 -16.80 14.51
N ALA A 239 5.49 -16.91 15.26
CA ALA A 239 6.80 -17.22 14.72
C ALA A 239 6.83 -18.60 14.06
N ALA A 240 6.19 -19.60 14.66
CA ALA A 240 6.09 -20.94 14.07
C ALA A 240 5.18 -20.96 12.82
N VAL A 241 4.06 -20.22 12.86
CA VAL A 241 3.11 -20.16 11.75
C VAL A 241 3.74 -19.58 10.48
N PHE A 242 4.56 -18.53 10.61
CA PHE A 242 5.19 -17.83 9.48
C PHE A 242 6.64 -18.27 9.20
N ARG A 243 7.16 -19.27 9.89
CA ARG A 243 8.58 -19.69 9.84
C ARG A 243 9.11 -19.96 8.44
N ALA A 244 8.30 -20.50 7.56
CA ALA A 244 8.71 -20.94 6.21
C ALA A 244 8.52 -19.88 5.11
N GLY A 245 8.18 -18.63 5.46
CA GLY A 245 7.84 -17.61 4.48
C GLY A 245 8.67 -16.33 4.61
N PRO A 246 8.48 -15.38 3.70
CA PRO A 246 9.16 -14.09 3.72
C PRO A 246 8.91 -13.26 5.00
N LEU A 247 7.83 -13.55 5.73
CA LEU A 247 7.45 -12.87 6.96
C LEU A 247 8.04 -13.48 8.24
N SER A 248 8.99 -14.43 8.16
CA SER A 248 9.55 -15.11 9.33
C SER A 248 10.12 -14.16 10.38
N ASP A 249 10.92 -13.19 9.95
CA ASP A 249 11.57 -12.21 10.85
C ASP A 249 10.53 -11.25 11.44
N ALA A 250 9.59 -10.80 10.61
CA ALA A 250 8.47 -9.97 11.06
C ALA A 250 7.61 -10.70 12.09
N ALA A 251 7.34 -11.99 11.88
CA ALA A 251 6.52 -12.78 12.80
C ALA A 251 7.25 -13.02 14.13
N ALA A 252 8.56 -13.27 14.11
CA ALA A 252 9.36 -13.41 15.32
C ALA A 252 9.37 -12.08 16.12
N ALA A 253 9.57 -10.96 15.46
CA ALA A 253 9.49 -9.63 16.09
C ALA A 253 8.08 -9.34 16.62
N GLY A 254 7.05 -9.65 15.83
CA GLY A 254 5.64 -9.46 16.20
C GLY A 254 5.23 -10.32 17.41
N ALA A 255 5.70 -11.56 17.48
CA ALA A 255 5.43 -12.46 18.61
C ALA A 255 5.92 -11.88 19.94
N ALA A 256 7.08 -11.21 19.95
CA ALA A 256 7.62 -10.52 21.13
C ALA A 256 6.78 -9.29 21.55
N LEU A 257 5.93 -8.78 20.67
CA LEU A 257 5.14 -7.57 20.87
C LEU A 257 3.66 -7.84 21.19
N THR A 258 3.26 -9.07 21.40
CA THR A 258 1.85 -9.45 21.67
C THR A 258 1.36 -9.08 23.07
N ALA A 259 2.27 -8.92 24.05
CA ALA A 259 1.89 -8.49 25.39
C ALA A 259 1.56 -6.99 25.43
N PRO A 260 0.59 -6.54 26.25
CA PRO A 260 0.34 -5.11 26.47
C PRO A 260 1.60 -4.40 26.99
N GLY A 261 1.93 -3.26 26.38
CA GLY A 261 3.10 -2.46 26.80
C GLY A 261 4.49 -2.98 26.35
N SER A 262 4.55 -4.00 25.51
CA SER A 262 5.79 -4.66 25.05
C SER A 262 6.68 -3.82 24.10
N GLY A 263 6.45 -2.54 23.94
CA GLY A 263 7.26 -1.67 23.08
C GLY A 263 6.52 -1.13 21.85
N GLU A 264 7.25 -0.50 20.93
CA GLU A 264 6.68 0.10 19.72
C GLU A 264 6.57 -0.91 18.58
N LEU A 265 5.55 -0.70 17.72
CA LEU A 265 5.30 -1.56 16.57
C LEU A 265 6.12 -1.16 15.33
N THR A 266 6.83 -0.03 15.36
CA THR A 266 7.49 0.58 14.19
C THR A 266 8.46 -0.39 13.50
N ALA A 267 9.34 -1.04 14.27
CA ALA A 267 10.29 -2.01 13.71
C ALA A 267 9.59 -3.25 13.14
N PHE A 268 8.57 -3.76 13.81
CA PHE A 268 7.76 -4.87 13.34
C PHE A 268 7.04 -4.54 12.03
N GLU A 269 6.42 -3.36 11.95
CA GLU A 269 5.71 -2.93 10.75
C GLU A 269 6.68 -2.73 9.59
N ARG A 270 7.89 -2.22 9.86
CA ARG A 270 8.96 -2.13 8.87
C ARG A 270 9.32 -3.50 8.31
N LEU A 271 9.57 -4.50 9.16
CA LEU A 271 9.89 -5.86 8.72
C LEU A 271 8.80 -6.47 7.84
N CYS A 272 7.52 -6.19 8.12
CA CYS A 272 6.43 -6.63 7.26
C CYS A 272 6.50 -5.98 5.86
N ASP A 273 6.80 -4.68 5.78
CA ASP A 273 6.91 -3.97 4.50
C ASP A 273 8.17 -4.39 3.74
N ASP A 274 9.29 -4.58 4.46
CA ASP A 274 10.57 -5.01 3.87
C ASP A 274 10.47 -6.45 3.31
N ALA A 275 9.69 -7.33 3.93
CA ALA A 275 9.40 -8.66 3.38
C ALA A 275 8.66 -8.59 2.03
N VAL A 276 7.71 -7.67 1.89
CA VAL A 276 7.00 -7.44 0.62
C VAL A 276 7.95 -6.84 -0.42
N MET A 277 8.79 -5.87 -0.02
CA MET A 277 9.81 -5.29 -0.89
C MET A 277 10.78 -6.35 -1.38
N GLY A 278 11.29 -7.22 -0.48
CA GLY A 278 12.20 -8.31 -0.81
C GLY A 278 11.61 -9.30 -1.82
N TYR A 279 10.31 -9.59 -1.73
CA TYR A 279 9.62 -10.40 -2.73
C TYR A 279 9.61 -9.72 -4.09
N LEU A 280 9.23 -8.45 -4.15
CA LEU A 280 9.12 -7.71 -5.40
C LEU A 280 10.48 -7.34 -6.01
N ALA A 281 11.51 -7.20 -5.20
CA ALA A 281 12.90 -6.99 -5.67
C ALA A 281 13.43 -8.16 -6.52
N GLN A 282 12.83 -9.35 -6.42
CA GLN A 282 13.15 -10.47 -7.32
C GLN A 282 12.89 -10.13 -8.80
N ALA A 283 11.95 -9.22 -9.07
CA ALA A 283 11.68 -8.73 -10.42
C ALA A 283 12.91 -8.10 -11.09
N ARG A 284 13.88 -7.59 -10.34
CA ARG A 284 15.13 -7.00 -10.87
C ARG A 284 15.98 -8.01 -11.64
N ARG A 285 15.84 -9.31 -11.34
CA ARG A 285 16.56 -10.40 -11.98
C ARG A 285 15.86 -10.91 -13.24
N ILE A 286 14.65 -10.44 -13.52
CA ILE A 286 13.84 -10.86 -14.67
C ILE A 286 14.02 -9.80 -15.76
N PRO A 287 14.57 -10.17 -16.94
CA PRO A 287 14.93 -9.20 -17.96
C PRO A 287 13.71 -8.48 -18.57
N PHE A 288 12.60 -9.19 -18.78
CA PHE A 288 11.34 -8.65 -19.31
C PHE A 288 10.15 -9.50 -18.86
N GLY A 289 8.98 -8.91 -18.88
CA GLY A 289 7.73 -9.50 -18.41
C GLY A 289 6.94 -8.53 -17.53
N GLU A 290 5.75 -8.94 -17.12
CA GLU A 290 4.93 -8.16 -16.20
C GLU A 290 5.62 -7.92 -14.86
N GLN A 291 6.52 -8.82 -14.43
CA GLN A 291 7.22 -8.70 -13.15
C GLN A 291 8.05 -7.42 -13.07
N ALA A 292 8.69 -7.02 -14.17
CA ALA A 292 9.47 -5.78 -14.23
C ALA A 292 8.57 -4.57 -13.97
N VAL A 293 7.37 -4.55 -14.56
CA VAL A 293 6.40 -3.46 -14.38
C VAL A 293 5.86 -3.46 -12.95
N VAL A 294 5.47 -4.62 -12.41
CA VAL A 294 4.96 -4.78 -11.05
C VAL A 294 6.00 -4.33 -10.02
N GLY A 295 7.25 -4.77 -10.17
CA GLY A 295 8.34 -4.37 -9.28
C GLY A 295 8.58 -2.86 -9.30
N TYR A 296 8.60 -2.26 -10.48
CA TYR A 296 8.77 -0.80 -10.61
C TYR A 296 7.60 0.00 -10.04
N LEU A 297 6.34 -0.43 -10.29
CA LEU A 297 5.16 0.23 -9.69
C LEU A 297 5.25 0.26 -8.17
N TYR A 298 5.58 -0.86 -7.56
CA TYR A 298 5.75 -0.93 -6.11
C TYR A 298 6.92 -0.07 -5.64
N ALA A 299 8.05 -0.11 -6.35
CA ALA A 299 9.22 0.71 -6.03
C ALA A 299 8.88 2.20 -6.00
N ARG A 300 8.12 2.69 -6.98
CA ARG A 300 7.64 4.07 -7.02
C ARG A 300 6.69 4.41 -5.86
N GLU A 301 5.80 3.50 -5.50
CA GLU A 301 4.92 3.69 -4.34
C GLU A 301 5.69 3.75 -3.02
N ALA A 302 6.68 2.88 -2.86
CA ALA A 302 7.57 2.89 -1.70
C ALA A 302 8.40 4.19 -1.64
N GLU A 303 8.89 4.66 -2.79
CA GLU A 303 9.61 5.92 -2.93
C GLU A 303 8.75 7.12 -2.53
N PHE A 304 7.50 7.21 -2.99
CA PHE A 304 6.57 8.27 -2.57
C PHE A 304 6.35 8.28 -1.06
N THR A 305 6.28 7.09 -0.47
CA THR A 305 6.15 6.94 0.98
C THR A 305 7.44 7.39 1.71
N ALA A 306 8.61 7.02 1.20
CA ALA A 306 9.89 7.41 1.78
C ALA A 306 10.11 8.92 1.70
N ILE A 307 9.87 9.54 0.54
CA ILE A 307 9.96 10.99 0.35
C ILE A 307 9.05 11.71 1.35
N ARG A 308 7.78 11.28 1.45
CA ARG A 308 6.84 11.84 2.42
C ARG A 308 7.35 11.69 3.86
N THR A 309 7.84 10.52 4.23
CA THR A 309 8.36 10.24 5.58
C THR A 309 9.52 11.16 5.93
N ILE A 310 10.49 11.31 5.02
CA ILE A 310 11.66 12.15 5.24
C ILE A 310 11.26 13.62 5.35
N LEU A 311 10.58 14.15 4.35
CA LEU A 311 10.30 15.59 4.30
C LEU A 311 9.28 16.02 5.36
N SER A 312 8.24 15.21 5.63
CA SER A 312 7.32 15.50 6.73
C SER A 312 7.97 15.37 8.09
N GLY A 313 8.88 14.40 8.29
CA GLY A 313 9.66 14.26 9.51
C GLY A 313 10.56 15.46 9.76
N ARG A 314 11.25 15.94 8.73
CA ARG A 314 12.07 17.16 8.80
C ARG A 314 11.23 18.40 9.13
N MET A 315 10.12 18.62 8.43
CA MET A 315 9.19 19.73 8.73
C MET A 315 8.65 19.69 10.16
N ALA A 316 8.48 18.49 10.71
CA ALA A 316 8.06 18.29 12.10
C ALA A 316 9.21 18.43 13.12
N GLY A 317 10.46 18.65 12.67
CA GLY A 317 11.62 18.78 13.54
C GLY A 317 12.09 17.46 14.17
N LEU A 318 11.75 16.32 13.58
CA LEU A 318 12.24 15.02 14.03
C LEU A 318 13.75 14.90 13.78
N ASP A 319 14.46 14.25 14.69
CA ASP A 319 15.87 13.93 14.49
C ASP A 319 16.07 12.85 13.40
N ALA A 320 17.30 12.80 12.88
CA ALA A 320 17.62 11.92 11.76
C ALA A 320 17.40 10.43 12.08
N ASP A 321 17.68 10.01 13.32
CA ASP A 321 17.54 8.61 13.72
C ASP A 321 16.07 8.21 13.80
N THR A 322 15.22 9.05 14.34
CA THR A 322 13.75 8.86 14.34
C THR A 322 13.19 8.76 12.92
N ILE A 323 13.71 9.54 11.97
CA ILE A 323 13.29 9.44 10.56
C ILE A 323 13.77 8.11 9.97
N ARG A 324 15.05 7.71 10.21
CA ARG A 324 15.61 6.44 9.72
C ARG A 324 14.84 5.22 10.19
N GLU A 325 14.41 5.18 11.44
CA GLU A 325 13.61 4.09 12.00
C GLU A 325 12.30 3.85 11.25
N ARG A 326 11.76 4.90 10.66
CA ARG A 326 10.49 4.86 9.90
C ARG A 326 10.68 4.52 8.42
N LEU A 327 11.90 4.60 7.89
CA LEU A 327 12.18 4.26 6.49
C LEU A 327 12.14 2.75 6.27
N ARG A 328 11.71 2.37 5.08
CA ARG A 328 11.65 0.99 4.58
C ARG A 328 12.86 0.70 3.70
N GLU A 329 13.10 -0.57 3.43
CA GLU A 329 14.09 -0.99 2.45
C GLU A 329 13.84 -0.32 1.09
N ALA A 330 14.91 0.12 0.44
CA ALA A 330 14.84 0.66 -0.91
C ALA A 330 14.81 -0.49 -1.93
N TYR A 331 14.12 -0.26 -3.03
CA TYR A 331 14.09 -1.23 -4.14
C TYR A 331 15.44 -1.30 -4.87
N VAL A 332 16.20 -0.20 -4.94
CA VAL A 332 17.51 -0.05 -5.61
C VAL A 332 18.57 0.48 -4.67
#